data_65009ff7d047e53f8e6f3acaac43c75b
#
_entry.id   65009ff7d047e53f8e6f3acaac43c75b
#
_cell.length_a   1.000
_cell.length_b   1.000
_cell.length_c   1.000
_cell.angle_alpha   90.00
_cell.angle_beta   90.00
_cell.angle_gamma   90.00
#
_symmetry.space_group_name_H-M   'P 1'
#
loop_
_entity.id
_entity.type
_entity.pdbx_description
1 polymer ?
#
loop_
_entity_poly.entity_id
_entity_poly.type
_entity_poly.pdbx_seq_one_letter_code
_entity_poly.pdbx_strand_id
1 'polypeptide(L)'
;AGVEIPSDIQGTSLKPVWENEGKTPADWRKAAYYHYYEYPAEPSVKRHYGIRTQDFKLIHFYNDIDEWEMYDLKADPREMNNVFGKPEYAEKQKELMQLLQETQKQYKDNDPDEKVNELFKGDRRLMKNR
;
A
#
# COMPACT_ATOMS: atom_id res chain seq x y z
N ALA A 1 -8.98 -21.95 -15.82
CA ALA A 1 -8.36 -22.50 -17.01
C ALA A 1 -7.74 -23.90 -16.76
N GLY A 2 -7.75 -24.40 -15.50
CA GLY A 2 -7.22 -25.73 -15.15
C GLY A 2 -5.69 -25.83 -15.21
N VAL A 3 -4.99 -24.70 -15.28
CA VAL A 3 -3.51 -24.66 -15.26
C VAL A 3 -3.05 -24.50 -13.84
N GLU A 4 -1.97 -25.17 -13.45
CA GLU A 4 -1.33 -25.02 -12.16
C GLU A 4 -0.77 -23.58 -12.01
N ILE A 5 -1.07 -22.95 -10.88
CA ILE A 5 -0.60 -21.59 -10.59
C ILE A 5 0.82 -21.68 -10.03
N PRO A 6 1.83 -21.04 -10.64
CA PRO A 6 3.19 -20.99 -10.09
C PRO A 6 3.21 -20.41 -8.66
N SER A 7 4.07 -20.97 -7.82
CA SER A 7 4.14 -20.63 -6.40
C SER A 7 4.67 -19.21 -6.09
N ASP A 8 5.27 -18.55 -7.06
CA ASP A 8 5.82 -17.19 -6.97
C ASP A 8 4.80 -16.10 -7.33
N ILE A 9 3.62 -16.48 -7.81
CA ILE A 9 2.53 -15.53 -8.08
C ILE A 9 1.89 -15.08 -6.76
N GLN A 10 1.89 -13.78 -6.53
CA GLN A 10 1.33 -13.15 -5.33
C GLN A 10 -0.17 -12.82 -5.45
N GLY A 11 -0.72 -12.88 -6.65
CA GLY A 11 -2.14 -12.62 -6.91
C GLY A 11 -3.04 -13.75 -6.40
N THR A 12 -4.26 -13.41 -6.02
CA THR A 12 -5.29 -14.36 -5.60
C THR A 12 -6.37 -14.49 -6.67
N SER A 13 -6.77 -15.72 -6.98
CA SER A 13 -7.83 -15.98 -7.96
C SER A 13 -9.15 -15.31 -7.56
N LEU A 14 -9.80 -14.61 -8.48
CA LEU A 14 -11.12 -14.03 -8.29
C LEU A 14 -12.26 -15.07 -8.44
N LYS A 15 -11.95 -16.30 -8.84
CA LYS A 15 -12.95 -17.35 -9.05
C LYS A 15 -13.88 -17.54 -7.85
N PRO A 16 -13.40 -17.62 -6.57
CA PRO A 16 -14.28 -17.77 -5.42
C PRO A 16 -15.25 -16.59 -5.22
N VAL A 17 -14.87 -15.39 -5.63
CA VAL A 17 -15.76 -14.22 -5.56
C VAL A 17 -16.86 -14.31 -6.62
N TRP A 18 -16.54 -14.75 -7.83
CA TRP A 18 -17.54 -14.94 -8.87
C TRP A 18 -18.54 -16.04 -8.54
N GLU A 19 -18.04 -17.16 -8.02
CA GLU A 19 -18.88 -18.30 -7.61
C GLU A 19 -19.76 -17.99 -6.40
N ASN A 20 -19.45 -16.92 -5.64
CA ASN A 20 -20.18 -16.44 -4.47
C ASN A 20 -20.94 -15.12 -4.73
N GLU A 21 -21.46 -14.94 -5.93
CA GLU A 21 -22.28 -13.77 -6.31
C GLU A 21 -21.62 -12.41 -6.03
N GLY A 22 -20.30 -12.32 -6.15
CA GLY A 22 -19.53 -11.11 -5.88
C GLY A 22 -19.16 -10.90 -4.40
N LYS A 23 -19.55 -11.80 -3.50
CA LYS A 23 -19.17 -11.72 -2.08
C LYS A 23 -17.80 -12.33 -1.87
N THR A 24 -16.97 -11.64 -1.10
CA THR A 24 -15.64 -12.16 -0.74
C THR A 24 -15.75 -13.31 0.26
N PRO A 25 -14.95 -14.38 0.11
CA PRO A 25 -14.80 -15.42 1.13
C PRO A 25 -14.32 -14.87 2.47
N ALA A 26 -14.59 -15.58 3.56
CA ALA A 26 -14.21 -15.17 4.91
C ALA A 26 -12.67 -15.08 5.12
N ASP A 27 -11.91 -15.87 4.37
CA ASP A 27 -10.44 -15.90 4.35
C ASP A 27 -9.81 -14.96 3.31
N TRP A 28 -10.63 -14.10 2.69
CA TRP A 28 -10.13 -13.12 1.72
C TRP A 28 -9.15 -12.14 2.34
N ARG A 29 -8.22 -11.62 1.52
CA ARG A 29 -7.25 -10.62 1.97
C ARG A 29 -7.92 -9.46 2.71
N LYS A 30 -7.40 -9.08 3.86
CA LYS A 30 -7.93 -7.99 4.69
C LYS A 30 -7.61 -6.60 4.15
N ALA A 31 -6.50 -6.49 3.40
CA ALA A 31 -6.02 -5.25 2.83
C ALA A 31 -5.42 -5.45 1.43
N ALA A 32 -5.48 -4.43 0.62
CA ALA A 32 -4.66 -4.28 -0.57
C ALA A 32 -3.41 -3.46 -0.21
N TYR A 33 -2.24 -4.03 -0.47
CA TYR A 33 -0.96 -3.34 -0.34
C TYR A 33 -0.58 -2.67 -1.66
N TYR A 34 0.05 -1.52 -1.59
CA TYR A 34 0.61 -0.84 -2.75
C TYR A 34 1.89 -0.09 -2.37
N HIS A 35 2.78 0.10 -3.36
CA HIS A 35 4.02 0.84 -3.21
C HIS A 35 4.27 1.66 -4.48
N TYR A 36 4.49 2.96 -4.32
CA TYR A 36 4.80 3.90 -5.39
C TYR A 36 6.25 4.38 -5.27
N TYR A 37 7.07 4.06 -6.26
CA TYR A 37 8.52 4.30 -6.25
C TYR A 37 8.96 5.50 -7.08
N GLU A 38 8.13 5.94 -8.03
CA GLU A 38 8.54 6.90 -9.06
C GLU A 38 8.54 8.33 -8.54
N TYR A 39 9.69 8.77 -8.04
CA TYR A 39 9.93 10.18 -7.74
C TYR A 39 11.42 10.49 -7.90
N PRO A 40 11.80 11.63 -8.54
CA PRO A 40 10.95 12.60 -9.24
C PRO A 40 10.54 12.09 -10.65
N ALA A 41 9.23 12.11 -10.93
CA ALA A 41 8.66 11.75 -12.22
C ALA A 41 7.37 12.55 -12.46
N GLU A 42 6.70 12.32 -13.57
CA GLU A 42 5.35 12.85 -13.77
C GLU A 42 4.32 11.71 -13.61
N PRO A 43 3.34 11.91 -12.73
CA PRO A 43 3.09 13.04 -11.82
C PRO A 43 4.11 13.13 -10.68
N SER A 44 4.37 14.35 -10.18
CA SER A 44 5.31 14.62 -9.08
C SER A 44 4.75 14.19 -7.71
N VAL A 45 4.28 12.96 -7.61
CA VAL A 45 3.81 12.36 -6.36
C VAL A 45 5.01 11.82 -5.59
N LYS A 46 5.10 12.12 -4.30
CA LYS A 46 6.16 11.62 -3.43
C LYS A 46 6.07 10.11 -3.26
N ARG A 47 7.23 9.46 -3.08
CA ARG A 47 7.29 8.03 -2.83
C ARG A 47 6.49 7.68 -1.60
N HIS A 48 5.68 6.64 -1.71
CA HIS A 48 4.85 6.20 -0.61
C HIS A 48 4.45 4.73 -0.75
N TYR A 49 4.16 4.12 0.36
CA TYR A 49 3.53 2.82 0.41
C TYR A 49 2.38 2.84 1.40
N GLY A 50 1.51 1.86 1.29
CA GLY A 50 0.37 1.82 2.19
C GLY A 50 -0.51 0.60 2.02
N ILE A 51 -1.55 0.58 2.83
CA ILE A 51 -2.62 -0.40 2.74
C ILE A 51 -3.97 0.28 2.63
N ARG A 52 -4.87 -0.38 1.91
CA ARG A 52 -6.27 -0.05 1.87
C ARG A 52 -7.10 -1.24 2.30
N THR A 53 -7.84 -1.09 3.39
CA THR A 53 -8.89 -2.02 3.82
C THR A 53 -10.24 -1.58 3.22
N GLN A 54 -11.32 -2.25 3.59
CA GLN A 54 -12.66 -1.82 3.20
C GLN A 54 -13.01 -0.43 3.78
N ASP A 55 -12.60 -0.18 5.03
CA ASP A 55 -13.05 0.98 5.81
C ASP A 55 -11.98 2.04 6.04
N PHE A 56 -10.71 1.70 5.86
CA PHE A 56 -9.58 2.58 6.16
C PHE A 56 -8.50 2.52 5.09
N LYS A 57 -7.75 3.62 5.00
CA LYS A 57 -6.52 3.71 4.21
C LYS A 57 -5.41 4.25 5.11
N LEU A 58 -4.23 3.65 5.06
CA LEU A 58 -3.03 4.11 5.74
C LEU A 58 -1.90 4.24 4.73
N ILE A 59 -1.23 5.39 4.73
CA ILE A 59 -0.17 5.74 3.80
C ILE A 59 1.05 6.21 4.58
N HIS A 60 2.23 5.79 4.17
CA HIS A 60 3.50 6.34 4.61
C HIS A 60 4.25 6.92 3.42
N PHE A 61 4.46 8.22 3.43
CA PHE A 61 5.38 8.90 2.54
C PHE A 61 6.78 8.80 3.15
N TYR A 62 7.76 8.43 2.36
CA TYR A 62 9.11 8.13 2.86
C TYR A 62 10.19 8.75 1.97
N ASN A 63 11.43 8.80 2.48
CA ASN A 63 12.62 9.29 1.79
C ASN A 63 12.63 10.81 1.56
N ASP A 64 11.75 11.35 0.71
CA ASP A 64 11.69 12.80 0.44
C ASP A 64 10.97 13.58 1.54
N ILE A 65 10.03 12.95 2.17
CA ILE A 65 9.29 13.40 3.35
C ILE A 65 9.03 12.18 4.24
N ASP A 66 8.84 12.39 5.53
CA ASP A 66 8.45 11.34 6.49
C ASP A 66 7.11 11.71 7.10
N GLU A 67 6.04 11.40 6.38
CA GLU A 67 4.68 11.76 6.75
C GLU A 67 3.74 10.57 6.68
N TRP A 68 2.80 10.54 7.61
CA TRP A 68 1.75 9.52 7.66
C TRP A 68 0.38 10.13 7.40
N GLU A 69 -0.41 9.42 6.62
CA GLU A 69 -1.82 9.74 6.42
C GLU A 69 -2.69 8.53 6.72
N MET A 70 -3.81 8.78 7.38
CA MET A 70 -4.83 7.79 7.65
C MET A 70 -6.21 8.38 7.36
N TYR A 71 -7.04 7.61 6.67
CA TYR A 71 -8.39 8.03 6.29
C TYR A 71 -9.42 7.00 6.71
N ASP A 72 -10.51 7.47 7.34
CA ASP A 72 -11.73 6.70 7.59
C ASP A 72 -12.64 6.82 6.38
N LEU A 73 -12.64 5.79 5.53
CA LEU A 73 -13.37 5.81 4.25
C LEU A 73 -14.88 5.74 4.40
N LYS A 74 -15.39 5.37 5.59
CA LYS A 74 -16.82 5.42 5.88
C LYS A 74 -17.27 6.84 6.25
N ALA A 75 -16.52 7.50 7.10
CA ALA A 75 -16.81 8.86 7.54
C ALA A 75 -16.41 9.90 6.49
N ASP A 76 -15.33 9.65 5.76
CA ASP A 76 -14.75 10.55 4.76
C ASP A 76 -14.36 9.79 3.48
N PRO A 77 -15.33 9.42 2.63
CA PRO A 77 -15.07 8.69 1.38
C PRO A 77 -14.27 9.50 0.34
N ARG A 78 -14.07 10.81 0.56
CA ARG A 78 -13.27 11.69 -0.30
C ARG A 78 -11.84 11.88 0.17
N GLU A 79 -11.46 11.27 1.30
CA GLU A 79 -10.10 11.33 1.86
C GLU A 79 -9.61 12.78 2.08
N MET A 80 -10.50 13.66 2.59
CA MET A 80 -10.21 15.08 2.80
C MET A 80 -9.63 15.37 4.18
N ASN A 81 -9.78 14.44 5.15
CA ASN A 81 -9.40 14.66 6.53
C ASN A 81 -8.43 13.56 6.99
N ASN A 82 -7.15 13.91 7.10
CA ASN A 82 -6.17 13.04 7.71
C ASN A 82 -6.49 12.86 9.20
N VAL A 83 -6.70 11.61 9.62
CA VAL A 83 -7.00 11.25 11.02
C VAL A 83 -5.83 10.58 11.72
N PHE A 84 -4.66 10.48 11.07
CA PHE A 84 -3.46 9.94 11.71
C PHE A 84 -3.06 10.78 12.92
N GLY A 85 -2.70 10.12 14.02
CA GLY A 85 -2.31 10.78 15.27
C GLY A 85 -3.46 11.33 16.11
N LYS A 86 -4.70 11.23 15.66
CA LYS A 86 -5.84 11.66 16.48
C LYS A 86 -6.16 10.62 17.57
N PRO A 87 -6.36 11.05 18.84
CA PRO A 87 -6.56 10.15 19.98
C PRO A 87 -7.71 9.16 19.78
N GLU A 88 -8.80 9.58 19.18
CA GLU A 88 -10.00 8.76 18.92
C GLU A 88 -9.74 7.62 17.92
N TYR A 89 -8.68 7.70 17.13
CA TYR A 89 -8.27 6.68 16.16
C TYR A 89 -7.04 5.87 16.59
N ALA A 90 -6.50 6.08 17.81
CA ALA A 90 -5.22 5.49 18.24
C ALA A 90 -5.19 3.96 18.15
N GLU A 91 -6.23 3.27 18.59
CA GLU A 91 -6.32 1.81 18.50
C GLU A 91 -6.41 1.33 17.04
N LYS A 92 -7.19 2.02 16.22
CA LYS A 92 -7.31 1.69 14.80
C LYS A 92 -5.99 1.94 14.04
N GLN A 93 -5.31 3.02 14.35
CA GLN A 93 -3.98 3.33 13.81
C GLN A 93 -3.00 2.21 14.13
N LYS A 94 -2.94 1.75 15.37
CA LYS A 94 -2.07 0.65 15.80
C LYS A 94 -2.38 -0.66 15.04
N GLU A 95 -3.65 -1.00 14.92
CA GLU A 95 -4.10 -2.16 14.14
C GLU A 95 -3.64 -2.08 12.67
N LEU A 96 -3.84 -0.93 12.04
CA LEU A 96 -3.47 -0.74 10.63
C LEU A 96 -1.95 -0.74 10.43
N MET A 97 -1.17 -0.17 11.34
CA MET A 97 0.29 -0.22 11.29
C MET A 97 0.81 -1.65 11.41
N GLN A 98 0.22 -2.45 12.30
CA GLN A 98 0.56 -3.87 12.41
C GLN A 98 0.21 -4.63 11.11
N LEU A 99 -0.99 -4.42 10.58
CA LEU A 99 -1.44 -5.04 9.34
C LEU A 99 -0.54 -4.65 8.15
N LEU A 100 -0.09 -3.39 8.09
CA LEU A 100 0.85 -2.92 7.09
C LEU A 100 2.19 -3.70 7.17
N GLN A 101 2.76 -3.83 8.35
CA GLN A 101 4.01 -4.57 8.55
C GLN A 101 3.88 -6.05 8.19
N GLU A 102 2.78 -6.69 8.57
CA GLU A 102 2.50 -8.09 8.22
C GLU A 102 2.39 -8.26 6.70
N THR A 103 1.71 -7.33 6.04
CA THR A 103 1.51 -7.35 4.59
C THR A 103 2.82 -7.10 3.82
N GLN A 104 3.65 -6.15 4.27
CA GLN A 104 4.99 -5.93 3.71
C GLN A 104 5.85 -7.18 3.78
N LYS A 105 5.87 -7.87 4.94
CA LYS A 105 6.59 -9.15 5.11
C LYS A 105 6.06 -10.23 4.16
N GLN A 106 4.73 -10.32 4.02
CA GLN A 106 4.09 -11.28 3.12
C GLN A 106 4.54 -11.09 1.67
N TYR A 107 4.62 -9.83 1.21
CA TYR A 107 5.05 -9.50 -0.15
C TYR A 107 6.56 -9.36 -0.30
N LYS A 108 7.33 -9.62 0.77
CA LYS A 108 8.80 -9.50 0.81
C LYS A 108 9.30 -8.10 0.47
N ASP A 109 8.49 -7.09 0.77
CA ASP A 109 8.82 -5.68 0.65
C ASP A 109 9.35 -5.17 2.01
N ASN A 110 10.48 -5.76 2.45
CA ASN A 110 11.00 -5.58 3.80
C ASN A 110 11.89 -4.36 3.96
N ASP A 111 12.36 -3.78 2.86
CA ASP A 111 13.22 -2.59 2.87
C ASP A 111 13.00 -1.78 1.59
N PRO A 112 11.96 -0.95 1.59
CA PRO A 112 11.61 -0.14 0.44
C PRO A 112 12.72 0.83 0.02
N ASP A 113 13.55 1.30 0.98
CA ASP A 113 14.51 2.36 0.72
C ASP A 113 15.79 1.90 0.01
N GLU A 114 16.35 0.74 0.38
CA GLU A 114 17.62 0.28 -0.20
C GLU A 114 17.49 -0.09 -1.68
N LYS A 115 16.49 -0.86 -2.05
CA LYS A 115 16.31 -1.31 -3.45
C LYS A 115 15.98 -0.16 -4.39
N VAL A 116 15.18 0.79 -3.94
CA VAL A 116 14.80 1.95 -4.75
C VAL A 116 15.99 2.87 -4.97
N ASN A 117 16.77 3.13 -3.92
CA ASN A 117 17.97 3.94 -4.02
C ASN A 117 19.01 3.30 -4.95
N GLU A 118 19.12 1.98 -5.01
CA GLU A 118 20.02 1.29 -5.96
C GLU A 118 19.54 1.40 -7.41
N LEU A 119 18.25 1.22 -7.67
CA LEU A 119 17.67 1.34 -9.01
C LEU A 119 17.84 2.75 -9.59
N PHE A 120 17.73 3.78 -8.76
CA PHE A 120 17.85 5.18 -9.19
C PHE A 120 19.28 5.75 -9.07
N LYS A 121 20.22 5.10 -8.37
CA LYS A 121 21.65 5.50 -8.37
C LYS A 121 22.29 5.49 -9.76
N GLY A 122 21.76 4.71 -10.70
CA GLY A 122 22.23 4.63 -12.08
C GLY A 122 21.76 5.75 -13.00
N ASP A 123 20.67 6.45 -12.68
CA ASP A 123 20.05 7.40 -13.60
C ASP A 123 20.10 8.85 -13.14
N ARG A 124 21.32 9.34 -12.87
CA ARG A 124 21.56 10.76 -12.58
C ARG A 124 21.22 11.70 -13.76
N ARG A 125 20.82 11.18 -14.90
CA ARG A 125 20.49 11.98 -16.09
C ARG A 125 19.13 12.67 -15.94
N LEU A 126 18.18 12.06 -15.23
CA LEU A 126 16.86 12.63 -15.00
C LEU A 126 16.85 13.77 -13.96
N MET A 127 17.87 13.85 -13.09
CA MET A 127 17.95 14.87 -12.05
C MET A 127 18.61 16.20 -12.48
N LYS A 128 19.21 16.27 -13.67
CA LYS A 128 19.98 17.45 -14.12
C LYS A 128 19.19 18.49 -14.91
N ASN A 129 17.94 18.26 -15.23
CA ASN A 129 17.14 19.14 -16.09
C ASN A 129 15.94 19.79 -15.39
N ARG A 130 16.04 20.03 -14.07
CA ARG A 130 15.07 20.90 -13.36
C ARG A 130 15.79 21.84 -12.40
#